data_0b035daaff7affc8b6fdd2a6eede382a
#
_entry.id   0b035daaff7affc8b6fdd2a6eede382a
#
_cell.length_a   1.000
_cell.length_b   1.000
_cell.length_c   1.000
_cell.angle_alpha   90.00
_cell.angle_beta   90.00
_cell.angle_gamma   90.00
#
_symmetry.space_group_name_H-M   'P 1'
#
loop_
_entity.id
_entity.type
_entity.pdbx_description
1 polymer ?
#
loop_
_entity_poly.entity_id
_entity_poly.type
_entity_poly.pdbx_seq_one_letter_code
_entity_poly.pdbx_strand_id
1 'polypeptide(L)'
;MNLPNKLSVARMALIPVVVALMYPDTPVCNVLSALVFAAAAFTDFLDGYIARKHHIVTDFGKFVDPVADKLLVLSALIMLIQHGAMLAWVVVVILARELCVDGLRMVAVGQGRVIAAGKLGKIKTVSQIVLILWLMLSHQPALRHPVSIILTVWVLVITLWSGVDYFVKNGACLRDVK
;
A
#
# COMPACT_ATOMS: atom_id res chain seq x y z
N MET A 1 -15.27 16.03 -12.98
CA MET A 1 -14.57 14.98 -12.23
C MET A 1 -15.60 14.00 -11.68
N ASN A 2 -15.48 12.74 -12.01
CA ASN A 2 -16.36 11.66 -11.51
C ASN A 2 -16.09 11.39 -10.04
N LEU A 3 -17.06 10.77 -9.32
CA LEU A 3 -16.95 10.48 -7.90
C LEU A 3 -15.65 9.72 -7.52
N PRO A 4 -15.24 8.64 -8.22
CA PRO A 4 -13.97 7.97 -7.95
C PRO A 4 -12.76 8.91 -8.01
N ASN A 5 -12.65 9.73 -9.06
CA ASN A 5 -11.53 10.67 -9.18
C ASN A 5 -11.46 11.69 -8.04
N LYS A 6 -12.63 12.15 -7.52
CA LYS A 6 -12.66 13.03 -6.35
C LYS A 6 -12.14 12.33 -5.10
N LEU A 7 -12.46 11.05 -4.92
CA LEU A 7 -11.99 10.24 -3.79
C LEU A 7 -10.48 10.00 -3.85
N SER A 8 -9.92 9.73 -5.03
CA SER A 8 -8.46 9.59 -5.20
C SER A 8 -7.71 10.89 -4.92
N VAL A 9 -8.23 12.04 -5.39
CA VAL A 9 -7.63 13.36 -5.09
C VAL A 9 -7.76 13.68 -3.59
N ALA A 10 -8.91 13.40 -2.97
CA ALA A 10 -9.08 13.58 -1.53
C ALA A 10 -8.09 12.72 -0.73
N ARG A 11 -7.84 11.46 -1.15
CA ARG A 11 -6.83 10.61 -0.53
C ARG A 11 -5.42 11.21 -0.65
N MET A 12 -5.04 11.72 -1.82
CA MET A 12 -3.76 12.41 -1.98
C MET A 12 -3.63 13.62 -1.05
N ALA A 13 -4.71 14.38 -0.84
CA ALA A 13 -4.74 15.50 0.09
C ALA A 13 -4.68 15.05 1.58
N LEU A 14 -5.12 13.82 1.90
CA LEU A 14 -5.03 13.26 3.25
C LEU A 14 -3.61 12.77 3.59
N ILE A 15 -2.77 12.45 2.61
CA ILE A 15 -1.39 11.99 2.87
C ILE A 15 -0.59 13.00 3.71
N PRO A 16 -0.48 14.28 3.33
CA PRO A 16 0.23 15.27 4.14
C PRO A 16 -0.41 15.46 5.53
N VAL A 17 -1.74 15.27 5.64
CA VAL A 17 -2.42 15.34 6.95
C VAL A 17 -1.99 14.18 7.84
N VAL A 18 -1.92 12.94 7.33
CA VAL A 18 -1.42 11.78 8.08
C VAL A 18 0.02 12.02 8.53
N VAL A 19 0.89 12.49 7.63
CA VAL A 19 2.30 12.78 7.94
C VAL A 19 2.40 13.87 9.02
N ALA A 20 1.65 14.96 8.90
CA ALA A 20 1.66 16.06 9.87
C ALA A 20 1.16 15.61 11.26
N LEU A 21 0.12 14.74 11.30
CA LEU A 21 -0.40 14.19 12.55
C LEU A 21 0.59 13.18 13.18
N MET A 22 1.34 12.42 12.38
CA MET A 22 2.36 11.50 12.91
C MET A 22 3.59 12.25 13.45
N TYR A 23 3.93 13.42 12.89
CA TYR A 23 5.18 14.12 13.21
C TYR A 23 5.42 14.37 14.71
N PRO A 24 4.43 14.78 15.54
CA PRO A 24 4.64 15.06 16.98
C PRO A 24 4.85 13.80 17.84
N ASP A 25 4.58 12.61 17.34
CA ASP A 25 4.69 11.30 18.02
C ASP A 25 4.04 11.26 19.42
N THR A 26 2.87 11.89 19.55
CA THR A 26 2.08 11.86 20.78
C THR A 26 0.95 10.83 20.68
N PRO A 27 0.50 10.21 21.80
CA PRO A 27 -0.58 9.22 21.78
C PRO A 27 -1.85 9.72 21.07
N VAL A 28 -2.23 10.98 21.31
CA VAL A 28 -3.42 11.58 20.70
C VAL A 28 -3.23 11.74 19.18
N CYS A 29 -2.08 12.28 18.76
CA CYS A 29 -1.80 12.47 17.33
C CYS A 29 -1.68 11.14 16.60
N ASN A 30 -1.12 10.10 17.23
CA ASN A 30 -1.01 8.78 16.63
C ASN A 30 -2.37 8.10 16.48
N VAL A 31 -3.29 8.26 17.44
CA VAL A 31 -4.67 7.78 17.27
C VAL A 31 -5.38 8.55 16.15
N LEU A 32 -5.24 9.88 16.09
CA LEU A 32 -5.85 10.68 15.02
C LEU A 32 -5.27 10.31 13.66
N SER A 33 -3.95 10.16 13.55
CA SER A 33 -3.31 9.74 12.29
C SER A 33 -3.74 8.34 11.86
N ALA A 34 -3.89 7.40 12.80
CA ALA A 34 -4.39 6.05 12.52
C ALA A 34 -5.83 6.07 12.01
N LEU A 35 -6.69 6.93 12.57
CA LEU A 35 -8.08 7.10 12.11
C LEU A 35 -8.13 7.69 10.70
N VAL A 36 -7.34 8.74 10.42
CA VAL A 36 -7.28 9.37 9.09
C VAL A 36 -6.68 8.38 8.07
N PHE A 37 -5.63 7.65 8.44
CA PHE A 37 -5.03 6.62 7.59
C PHE A 37 -6.02 5.49 7.27
N ALA A 38 -6.74 4.98 8.29
CA ALA A 38 -7.75 3.95 8.11
C ALA A 38 -8.90 4.43 7.21
N ALA A 39 -9.38 5.66 7.40
CA ALA A 39 -10.41 6.27 6.55
C ALA A 39 -9.93 6.41 5.09
N ALA A 40 -8.69 6.87 4.87
CA ALA A 40 -8.09 6.99 3.54
C ALA A 40 -7.94 5.62 2.86
N ALA A 41 -7.46 4.60 3.58
CA ALA A 41 -7.33 3.23 3.07
C ALA A 41 -8.70 2.58 2.77
N PHE A 42 -9.72 2.87 3.61
CA PHE A 42 -11.07 2.39 3.37
C PHE A 42 -11.73 3.07 2.16
N THR A 43 -11.45 4.34 1.94
CA THR A 43 -11.93 5.09 0.77
C THR A 43 -11.42 4.47 -0.53
N ASP A 44 -10.16 3.99 -0.56
CA ASP A 44 -9.59 3.25 -1.71
C ASP A 44 -10.37 1.98 -2.03
N PHE A 45 -10.73 1.22 -1.01
CA PHE A 45 -11.54 0.02 -1.20
C PHE A 45 -12.93 0.35 -1.78
N LEU A 46 -13.54 1.45 -1.31
CA LEU A 46 -14.86 1.91 -1.75
C LEU A 46 -14.85 2.43 -3.19
N ASP A 47 -13.89 3.29 -3.56
CA ASP A 47 -13.84 3.86 -4.91
C ASP A 47 -13.54 2.77 -5.95
N GLY A 48 -12.64 1.85 -5.66
CA GLY A 48 -12.37 0.70 -6.50
C GLY A 48 -13.59 -0.23 -6.66
N TYR A 49 -14.43 -0.37 -5.63
CA TYR A 49 -15.68 -1.11 -5.72
C TYR A 49 -16.73 -0.38 -6.59
N ILE A 50 -16.91 0.93 -6.36
CA ILE A 50 -17.88 1.78 -7.09
C ILE A 50 -17.50 1.89 -8.56
N ALA A 51 -16.21 2.14 -8.87
CA ALA A 51 -15.73 2.27 -10.24
C ALA A 51 -15.97 1.00 -11.07
N ARG A 52 -15.74 -0.18 -10.47
CA ARG A 52 -16.00 -1.47 -11.13
C ARG A 52 -17.50 -1.73 -11.33
N LYS A 53 -18.32 -1.39 -10.34
CA LYS A 53 -19.78 -1.61 -10.39
C LYS A 53 -20.47 -0.74 -11.43
N HIS A 54 -20.00 0.49 -11.63
CA HIS A 54 -20.62 1.46 -12.53
C HIS A 54 -19.90 1.61 -13.88
N HIS A 55 -18.83 0.85 -14.14
CA HIS A 55 -18.00 0.93 -15.35
C HIS A 55 -17.47 2.35 -15.66
N ILE A 56 -17.31 3.18 -14.61
CA ILE A 56 -16.79 4.56 -14.71
C ILE A 56 -15.28 4.54 -14.47
N VAL A 57 -14.54 4.09 -15.44
CA VAL A 57 -13.07 4.08 -15.37
C VAL A 57 -12.53 5.19 -16.25
N THR A 58 -11.83 6.16 -15.65
CA THR A 58 -11.17 7.27 -16.37
C THR A 58 -9.68 7.01 -16.49
N ASP A 59 -9.03 7.55 -17.53
CA ASP A 59 -7.57 7.38 -17.68
C ASP A 59 -6.80 8.11 -16.58
N PHE A 60 -7.33 9.22 -16.08
CA PHE A 60 -6.82 9.91 -14.90
C PHE A 60 -6.86 9.01 -13.64
N GLY A 61 -8.00 8.36 -13.36
CA GLY A 61 -8.14 7.44 -12.24
C GLY A 61 -7.18 6.25 -12.35
N LYS A 62 -7.05 5.63 -13.53
CA LYS A 62 -6.11 4.52 -13.75
C LYS A 62 -4.67 4.85 -13.38
N PHE A 63 -4.28 6.13 -13.52
CA PHE A 63 -2.94 6.61 -13.18
C PHE A 63 -2.83 7.02 -11.70
N VAL A 64 -3.80 7.81 -11.21
CA VAL A 64 -3.73 8.42 -9.88
C VAL A 64 -3.99 7.41 -8.75
N ASP A 65 -4.93 6.47 -8.95
CA ASP A 65 -5.29 5.51 -7.90
C ASP A 65 -4.11 4.64 -7.42
N PRO A 66 -3.33 3.98 -8.31
CA PRO A 66 -2.18 3.19 -7.87
C PRO A 66 -1.07 4.04 -7.22
N VAL A 67 -0.96 5.31 -7.61
CA VAL A 67 0.04 6.23 -7.03
C VAL A 67 -0.40 6.67 -5.63
N ALA A 68 -1.65 7.09 -5.47
CA ALA A 68 -2.18 7.56 -4.20
C ALA A 68 -2.18 6.47 -3.11
N ASP A 69 -2.59 5.23 -3.47
CA ASP A 69 -2.57 4.07 -2.56
C ASP A 69 -1.15 3.80 -2.02
N LYS A 70 -0.17 3.76 -2.90
CA LYS A 70 1.21 3.50 -2.51
C LYS A 70 1.83 4.64 -1.71
N LEU A 71 1.57 5.90 -2.11
CA LEU A 71 2.07 7.06 -1.38
C LEU A 71 1.55 7.08 0.05
N LEU A 72 0.26 6.77 0.28
CA LEU A 72 -0.31 6.71 1.62
C LEU A 72 0.42 5.70 2.51
N VAL A 73 0.57 4.47 2.01
CA VAL A 73 1.24 3.39 2.75
C VAL A 73 2.71 3.68 2.99
N LEU A 74 3.44 4.14 1.95
CA LEU A 74 4.87 4.45 2.06
C LEU A 74 5.13 5.63 2.99
N SER A 75 4.31 6.69 2.93
CA SER A 75 4.46 7.84 3.83
C SER A 75 4.31 7.42 5.28
N ALA A 76 3.32 6.58 5.60
CA ALA A 76 3.13 6.05 6.95
C ALA A 76 4.32 5.17 7.38
N LEU A 77 4.83 4.29 6.52
CA LEU A 77 5.99 3.45 6.82
C LEU A 77 7.27 4.27 7.05
N ILE A 78 7.49 5.34 6.28
CA ILE A 78 8.63 6.25 6.45
C ILE A 78 8.55 6.96 7.80
N MET A 79 7.36 7.45 8.19
CA MET A 79 7.16 8.06 9.50
C MET A 79 7.39 7.06 10.63
N LEU A 80 6.96 5.81 10.49
CA LEU A 80 7.24 4.75 11.46
C LEU A 80 8.74 4.42 11.56
N ILE A 81 9.52 4.54 10.47
CA ILE A 81 10.98 4.44 10.53
C ILE A 81 11.54 5.61 11.36
N GLN A 82 11.09 6.84 11.11
CA GLN A 82 11.56 8.03 11.82
C GLN A 82 11.34 7.91 13.34
N HIS A 83 10.22 7.30 13.77
CA HIS A 83 9.91 7.06 15.18
C HIS A 83 10.57 5.80 15.75
N GLY A 84 11.41 5.11 14.99
CA GLY A 84 12.05 3.85 15.42
C GLY A 84 11.07 2.69 15.60
N ALA A 85 9.82 2.85 15.17
CA ALA A 85 8.79 1.82 15.26
C ALA A 85 8.88 0.76 14.15
N MET A 86 9.57 1.08 13.04
CA MET A 86 9.75 0.17 11.89
C MET A 86 11.21 0.12 11.44
N LEU A 87 11.65 -1.02 10.94
CA LEU A 87 12.99 -1.20 10.41
C LEU A 87 13.07 -0.77 8.93
N ALA A 88 14.06 0.07 8.60
CA ALA A 88 14.22 0.59 7.25
C ALA A 88 14.35 -0.51 6.19
N TRP A 89 15.12 -1.58 6.46
CA TRP A 89 15.29 -2.69 5.51
C TRP A 89 13.99 -3.43 5.20
N VAL A 90 13.05 -3.54 6.17
CA VAL A 90 11.72 -4.11 5.95
C VAL A 90 10.94 -3.27 4.93
N VAL A 91 10.98 -1.94 5.08
CA VAL A 91 10.33 -1.02 4.16
C VAL A 91 10.96 -1.09 2.77
N VAL A 92 12.29 -1.23 2.68
CA VAL A 92 12.98 -1.44 1.39
C VAL A 92 12.50 -2.72 0.70
N VAL A 93 12.35 -3.84 1.42
CA VAL A 93 11.83 -5.09 0.85
C VAL A 93 10.39 -4.93 0.34
N ILE A 94 9.54 -4.25 1.13
CA ILE A 94 8.17 -3.95 0.73
C ILE A 94 8.16 -3.11 -0.55
N LEU A 95 8.92 -2.01 -0.58
CA LEU A 95 8.99 -1.08 -1.70
C LEU A 95 9.55 -1.76 -2.97
N ALA A 96 10.62 -2.52 -2.83
CA ALA A 96 11.22 -3.25 -3.94
C ALA A 96 10.20 -4.19 -4.60
N ARG A 97 9.46 -4.96 -3.78
CA ARG A 97 8.40 -5.84 -4.31
C ARG A 97 7.30 -5.06 -5.02
N GLU A 98 6.83 -3.92 -4.46
CA GLU A 98 5.80 -3.10 -5.11
C GLU A 98 6.27 -2.64 -6.49
N LEU A 99 7.45 -2.02 -6.55
CA LEU A 99 8.00 -1.51 -7.80
C LEU A 99 8.26 -2.61 -8.84
N CYS A 100 8.77 -3.77 -8.41
CA CYS A 100 8.99 -4.89 -9.30
C CYS A 100 7.70 -5.43 -9.91
N VAL A 101 6.64 -5.59 -9.10
CA VAL A 101 5.34 -6.06 -9.60
C VAL A 101 4.68 -5.04 -10.51
N ASP A 102 4.81 -3.74 -10.21
CA ASP A 102 4.26 -2.69 -11.07
C ASP A 102 5.02 -2.59 -12.39
N GLY A 103 6.35 -2.69 -12.34
CA GLY A 103 7.16 -2.74 -13.55
C GLY A 103 6.73 -3.89 -14.46
N LEU A 104 6.51 -5.10 -13.90
CA LEU A 104 6.01 -6.24 -14.67
C LEU A 104 4.61 -5.97 -15.27
N ARG A 105 3.72 -5.31 -14.52
CA ARG A 105 2.40 -4.91 -15.03
C ARG A 105 2.50 -3.90 -16.18
N MET A 106 3.39 -2.92 -16.05
CA MET A 106 3.60 -1.92 -17.11
C MET A 106 4.10 -2.58 -18.40
N VAL A 107 5.06 -3.51 -18.31
CA VAL A 107 5.55 -4.29 -19.46
C VAL A 107 4.41 -5.08 -20.09
N ALA A 108 3.59 -5.77 -19.29
CA ALA A 108 2.48 -6.56 -19.79
C ALA A 108 1.42 -5.68 -20.51
N VAL A 109 1.10 -4.51 -19.96
CA VAL A 109 0.17 -3.54 -20.59
C VAL A 109 0.74 -3.04 -21.91
N GLY A 110 2.05 -2.77 -22.01
CA GLY A 110 2.73 -2.42 -23.27
C GLY A 110 2.59 -3.49 -24.33
N GLN A 111 2.42 -4.76 -23.94
CA GLN A 111 2.16 -5.90 -24.84
C GLN A 111 0.65 -6.18 -25.08
N GLY A 112 -0.23 -5.29 -24.64
CA GLY A 112 -1.68 -5.45 -24.74
C GLY A 112 -2.28 -6.50 -23.77
N ARG A 113 -1.49 -6.97 -22.78
CA ARG A 113 -1.93 -7.97 -21.78
C ARG A 113 -2.25 -7.28 -20.46
N VAL A 114 -3.46 -7.48 -19.92
CA VAL A 114 -3.86 -6.95 -18.61
C VAL A 114 -3.72 -8.04 -17.56
N ILE A 115 -2.78 -7.88 -16.62
CA ILE A 115 -2.58 -8.82 -15.53
C ILE A 115 -3.35 -8.35 -14.29
N ALA A 116 -4.33 -9.16 -13.85
CA ALA A 116 -5.14 -8.87 -12.66
C ALA A 116 -4.33 -9.07 -11.36
N ALA A 117 -4.76 -8.36 -10.31
CA ALA A 117 -4.21 -8.56 -8.97
C ALA A 117 -4.55 -9.95 -8.44
N GLY A 118 -3.56 -10.73 -8.04
CA GLY A 118 -3.74 -12.04 -7.43
C GLY A 118 -4.32 -11.95 -6.01
N LYS A 119 -4.91 -13.07 -5.52
CA LYS A 119 -5.43 -13.16 -4.14
C LYS A 119 -4.36 -12.86 -3.08
N LEU A 120 -3.13 -13.36 -3.27
CA LEU A 120 -2.00 -13.11 -2.37
C LEU A 120 -1.63 -11.63 -2.30
N GLY A 121 -1.72 -10.88 -3.41
CA GLY A 121 -1.51 -9.44 -3.41
C GLY A 121 -2.52 -8.69 -2.53
N LYS A 122 -3.80 -9.10 -2.53
CA LYS A 122 -4.84 -8.52 -1.66
C LYS A 122 -4.57 -8.81 -0.18
N ILE A 123 -4.22 -10.05 0.16
CA ILE A 123 -3.87 -10.44 1.54
C ILE A 123 -2.67 -9.63 2.03
N LYS A 124 -1.64 -9.47 1.19
CA LYS A 124 -0.46 -8.66 1.50
C LYS A 124 -0.85 -7.21 1.84
N THR A 125 -1.68 -6.55 1.02
CA THR A 125 -2.09 -5.16 1.25
C THR A 125 -2.86 -5.02 2.56
N VAL A 126 -3.84 -5.89 2.82
CA VAL A 126 -4.58 -5.89 4.09
C VAL A 126 -3.66 -6.11 5.29
N SER A 127 -2.76 -7.11 5.22
CA SER A 127 -1.79 -7.38 6.30
C SER A 127 -0.89 -6.18 6.58
N GLN A 128 -0.49 -5.46 5.56
CA GLN A 128 0.36 -4.28 5.65
C GLN A 128 -0.38 -3.10 6.32
N ILE A 129 -1.65 -2.88 5.96
CA ILE A 129 -2.51 -1.88 6.62
C ILE A 129 -2.67 -2.21 8.10
N VAL A 130 -2.94 -3.47 8.45
CA VAL A 130 -3.06 -3.92 9.84
C VAL A 130 -1.78 -3.69 10.62
N LEU A 131 -0.62 -4.00 10.06
CA LEU A 131 0.68 -3.75 10.69
C LEU A 131 0.91 -2.26 10.95
N ILE A 132 0.64 -1.39 9.97
CA ILE A 132 0.80 0.06 10.10
C ILE A 132 -0.10 0.59 11.23
N LEU A 133 -1.38 0.24 11.21
CA LEU A 133 -2.32 0.66 12.26
C LEU A 133 -1.90 0.16 13.65
N TRP A 134 -1.43 -1.09 13.75
CA TRP A 134 -0.93 -1.62 15.00
C TRP A 134 0.27 -0.82 15.51
N LEU A 135 1.25 -0.53 14.67
CA LEU A 135 2.44 0.22 15.06
C LEU A 135 2.13 1.69 15.42
N MET A 136 1.18 2.33 14.72
CA MET A 136 0.70 3.67 15.08
C MET A 136 0.04 3.71 16.46
N LEU A 137 -0.76 2.69 16.80
CA LEU A 137 -1.56 2.68 18.04
C LEU A 137 -0.78 2.14 19.24
N SER A 138 0.13 1.19 19.02
CA SER A 138 0.81 0.49 20.11
C SER A 138 1.99 1.27 20.69
N HIS A 139 2.52 2.27 20.00
CA HIS A 139 3.78 2.97 20.32
C HIS A 139 4.97 2.03 20.59
N GLN A 140 4.88 0.78 20.11
CA GLN A 140 5.89 -0.24 20.36
C GLN A 140 6.74 -0.47 19.11
N PRO A 141 8.08 -0.46 19.25
CA PRO A 141 8.97 -0.81 18.15
C PRO A 141 8.67 -2.21 17.59
N ALA A 142 8.84 -2.38 16.27
CA ALA A 142 8.53 -3.60 15.54
C ALA A 142 9.18 -4.87 16.14
N LEU A 143 10.35 -4.73 16.79
CA LEU A 143 11.10 -5.86 17.37
C LEU A 143 11.03 -5.97 18.90
N ARG A 144 10.23 -5.16 19.59
CA ARG A 144 10.17 -5.19 21.06
C ARG A 144 8.91 -5.88 21.59
N HIS A 145 7.81 -5.80 20.87
CA HIS A 145 6.55 -6.41 21.31
C HIS A 145 6.26 -7.68 20.49
N PRO A 146 5.88 -8.81 21.12
CA PRO A 146 5.64 -10.07 20.41
C PRO A 146 4.66 -9.95 19.22
N VAL A 147 3.58 -9.20 19.39
CA VAL A 147 2.59 -9.00 18.33
C VAL A 147 3.20 -8.20 17.16
N SER A 148 4.01 -7.17 17.44
CA SER A 148 4.70 -6.40 16.41
C SER A 148 5.68 -7.27 15.61
N ILE A 149 6.41 -8.17 16.28
CA ILE A 149 7.32 -9.13 15.64
C ILE A 149 6.53 -10.06 14.72
N ILE A 150 5.48 -10.68 15.24
CA ILE A 150 4.65 -11.62 14.46
C ILE A 150 4.06 -10.95 13.23
N LEU A 151 3.48 -9.75 13.38
CA LEU A 151 2.91 -9.00 12.26
C LEU A 151 3.96 -8.58 11.24
N THR A 152 5.14 -8.14 11.69
CA THR A 152 6.24 -7.74 10.80
C THR A 152 6.76 -8.92 10.00
N VAL A 153 7.01 -10.06 10.67
CA VAL A 153 7.45 -11.30 10.01
C VAL A 153 6.37 -11.80 9.04
N TRP A 154 5.11 -11.80 9.45
CA TRP A 154 3.99 -12.17 8.59
C TRP A 154 3.94 -11.29 7.32
N VAL A 155 4.02 -9.96 7.47
CA VAL A 155 4.00 -9.03 6.32
C VAL A 155 5.19 -9.27 5.41
N LEU A 156 6.38 -9.54 5.94
CA LEU A 156 7.56 -9.88 5.12
C LEU A 156 7.34 -11.17 4.33
N VAL A 157 6.91 -12.24 5.00
CA VAL A 157 6.68 -13.54 4.36
C VAL A 157 5.64 -13.42 3.25
N ILE A 158 4.48 -12.80 3.52
CA ILE A 158 3.42 -12.66 2.52
C ILE A 158 3.82 -11.72 1.38
N THR A 159 4.65 -10.69 1.66
CA THR A 159 5.19 -9.78 0.66
C THR A 159 6.10 -10.52 -0.32
N LEU A 160 7.08 -11.27 0.19
CA LEU A 160 8.00 -12.06 -0.63
C LEU A 160 7.26 -13.14 -1.40
N TRP A 161 6.42 -13.92 -0.72
CA TRP A 161 5.64 -14.98 -1.37
C TRP A 161 4.76 -14.44 -2.50
N SER A 162 4.00 -13.36 -2.24
CA SER A 162 3.15 -12.77 -3.28
C SER A 162 3.95 -12.18 -4.45
N GLY A 163 5.17 -11.72 -4.20
CA GLY A 163 6.10 -11.29 -5.24
C GLY A 163 6.54 -12.44 -6.11
N VAL A 164 7.09 -13.51 -5.50
CA VAL A 164 7.55 -14.71 -6.21
C VAL A 164 6.41 -15.35 -7.01
N ASP A 165 5.23 -15.58 -6.39
CA ASP A 165 4.06 -16.14 -7.07
C ASP A 165 3.66 -15.30 -8.30
N TYR A 166 3.73 -13.98 -8.18
CA TYR A 166 3.38 -13.08 -9.27
C TYR A 166 4.38 -13.18 -10.44
N PHE A 167 5.68 -13.25 -10.16
CA PHE A 167 6.72 -13.41 -11.18
C PHE A 167 6.70 -14.79 -11.82
N VAL A 168 6.48 -15.85 -11.04
CA VAL A 168 6.37 -17.22 -11.58
C VAL A 168 5.19 -17.32 -12.55
N LYS A 169 4.05 -16.73 -12.23
CA LYS A 169 2.85 -16.78 -13.08
C LYS A 169 2.91 -15.90 -14.31
N ASN A 170 3.62 -14.77 -14.24
CA ASN A 170 3.54 -13.73 -15.28
C ASN A 170 4.91 -13.39 -15.89
N GLY A 171 6.00 -14.00 -15.45
CA GLY A 171 7.36 -13.70 -15.89
C GLY A 171 7.63 -14.01 -17.37
N ALA A 172 6.78 -14.81 -18.01
CA ALA A 172 6.84 -15.05 -19.44
C ALA A 172 6.75 -13.74 -20.27
N CYS A 173 6.03 -12.72 -19.75
CA CYS A 173 5.95 -11.40 -20.39
C CYS A 173 7.31 -10.70 -20.53
N LEU A 174 8.31 -11.04 -19.70
CA LEU A 174 9.65 -10.47 -19.78
C LEU A 174 10.51 -11.10 -20.89
N ARG A 175 10.19 -12.32 -21.33
CA ARG A 175 10.95 -13.03 -22.38
C ARG A 175 10.57 -12.56 -23.78
N ASP A 176 9.38 -12.01 -23.95
CA ASP A 176 8.85 -11.53 -25.23
C ASP A 176 9.21 -10.08 -25.54
N VAL A 177 10.04 -9.44 -24.72
CA VAL A 177 10.55 -8.08 -24.95
C VAL A 177 11.71 -8.18 -25.94
N LYS A 178 11.42 -7.91 -27.22
CA LYS A 178 12.41 -7.64 -28.26
C LYS A 178 12.50 -6.16 -28.52
#